data_edcb6abfc22362955bc19b921c223498
#
_entry.id   edcb6abfc22362955bc19b921c223498
#
_cell.length_a   1.000
_cell.length_b   1.000
_cell.length_c   1.000
_cell.angle_alpha   90.00
_cell.angle_beta   90.00
_cell.angle_gamma   90.00
#
_symmetry.space_group_name_H-M   'P 1'
#
loop_
_entity.id
_entity.type
_entity.pdbx_description
1 polymer ?
#
loop_
_entity_poly.entity_id
_entity_poly.type
_entity_poly.pdbx_seq_one_letter_code
_entity_poly.pdbx_strand_id
1 'polypeptide(L)'
;IHPKNFKENFYQNKKKRKILLTIDDGLLSFYENAWPILKEKKIPFILFVSTREVGSFNYMNWEQILELHESGLVEIGNHSHSHEYLVDENPKIIKNDILRSIKIFNEKLGKNSIFFSYPFGEYSLEFKKIIKELGFDYAFGQHSGVIDETKDLWELPRFPINEKYGELKRFKTLIKTLPFKYEKITPEDRYLLQSNNPPNVKIFFKDNINYLKQINCFSNEDNKWRKSNISFVEENILEIKISEKFIGERGRINCSLREKEGFWRWLGIQFVIAEK
;
A
#
# COMPACT_ATOMS: atom_id res chain seq x y z
N ILE A 1 -12.22 11.01 1.41
CA ILE A 1 -13.37 10.36 0.75
C ILE A 1 -13.90 9.24 1.64
N HIS A 2 -15.20 8.98 1.55
CA HIS A 2 -15.78 7.81 2.19
C HIS A 2 -15.39 6.53 1.43
N PRO A 3 -14.97 5.44 2.11
CA PRO A 3 -14.56 4.20 1.45
C PRO A 3 -15.63 3.58 0.53
N LYS A 4 -16.92 3.67 0.87
CA LYS A 4 -18.04 3.21 0.02
C LYS A 4 -18.01 3.81 -1.38
N ASN A 5 -17.47 5.02 -1.52
CA ASN A 5 -17.36 5.74 -2.77
C ASN A 5 -15.98 5.55 -3.45
N PHE A 6 -15.18 4.56 -3.00
CA PHE A 6 -13.83 4.37 -3.51
C PHE A 6 -13.83 4.08 -5.01
N LYS A 7 -14.65 3.15 -5.47
CA LYS A 7 -14.79 2.78 -6.89
C LYS A 7 -15.11 3.99 -7.77
N GLU A 8 -16.12 4.76 -7.38
CA GLU A 8 -16.51 5.97 -8.12
C GLU A 8 -15.38 6.99 -8.15
N ASN A 9 -14.74 7.21 -7.00
CA ASN A 9 -13.64 8.18 -6.89
C ASN A 9 -12.37 7.73 -7.61
N PHE A 10 -12.14 6.44 -7.78
CA PHE A 10 -11.01 5.89 -8.53
C PHE A 10 -11.14 6.20 -10.02
N TYR A 11 -12.32 5.98 -10.61
CA TYR A 11 -12.54 6.16 -12.04
C TYR A 11 -13.02 7.55 -12.45
N GLN A 12 -13.65 8.30 -11.55
CA GLN A 12 -14.27 9.58 -11.86
C GLN A 12 -13.56 10.76 -11.18
N ASN A 13 -13.54 11.89 -11.89
CA ASN A 13 -13.20 13.22 -11.40
C ASN A 13 -11.75 13.49 -10.96
N LYS A 14 -10.95 13.82 -11.94
CA LYS A 14 -9.52 14.16 -11.82
C LYS A 14 -9.23 15.57 -11.27
N LYS A 15 -10.25 16.43 -11.08
CA LYS A 15 -10.05 17.85 -10.76
C LYS A 15 -9.84 18.15 -9.27
N LYS A 16 -10.27 17.29 -8.36
CA LYS A 16 -10.13 17.51 -6.90
C LYS A 16 -9.26 16.42 -6.28
N ARG A 17 -8.30 16.84 -5.47
CA ARG A 17 -7.52 15.91 -4.64
C ARG A 17 -8.43 15.28 -3.62
N LYS A 18 -8.24 13.98 -3.44
CA LYS A 18 -9.04 13.16 -2.53
C LYS A 18 -8.08 12.39 -1.63
N ILE A 19 -8.44 12.24 -0.36
CA ILE A 19 -7.67 11.49 0.62
C ILE A 19 -8.55 10.36 1.11
N LEU A 20 -8.03 9.13 1.08
CA LEU A 20 -8.57 7.98 1.76
C LEU A 20 -7.67 7.71 2.97
N LEU A 21 -8.25 7.71 4.15
CA LEU A 21 -7.56 7.30 5.37
C LEU A 21 -7.71 5.79 5.54
N THR A 22 -6.64 5.12 5.89
CA THR A 22 -6.63 3.69 6.23
C THR A 22 -5.87 3.48 7.54
N ILE A 23 -6.34 2.55 8.35
CA ILE A 23 -5.75 2.18 9.64
C ILE A 23 -5.56 0.67 9.61
N ASP A 24 -4.35 0.20 9.90
CA ASP A 24 -4.04 -1.22 9.94
C ASP A 24 -4.11 -1.76 11.37
N ASP A 25 -4.16 -3.09 11.51
CA ASP A 25 -4.03 -3.92 12.69
C ASP A 25 -5.22 -3.97 13.64
N GLY A 26 -5.98 -2.91 13.79
CA GLY A 26 -7.09 -2.87 14.76
C GLY A 26 -6.64 -2.71 16.23
N LEU A 27 -5.61 -1.88 16.46
CA LEU A 27 -5.06 -1.63 17.78
C LEU A 27 -6.05 -0.94 18.74
N LEU A 28 -6.07 -1.36 19.99
CA LEU A 28 -6.93 -0.77 21.05
C LEU A 28 -6.60 0.71 21.27
N SER A 29 -5.31 1.08 21.20
CA SER A 29 -4.88 2.48 21.34
C SER A 29 -5.47 3.41 20.26
N PHE A 30 -5.74 2.91 19.06
CA PHE A 30 -6.45 3.67 18.03
C PHE A 30 -7.90 3.92 18.44
N TYR A 31 -8.58 2.91 18.95
CA TYR A 31 -9.96 3.03 19.43
C TYR A 31 -10.08 4.05 20.57
N GLU A 32 -9.15 4.00 21.52
CA GLU A 32 -9.19 4.86 22.69
C GLU A 32 -8.82 6.33 22.41
N ASN A 33 -7.86 6.56 21.50
CA ASN A 33 -7.28 7.90 21.33
C ASN A 33 -7.66 8.59 20.01
N ALA A 34 -7.69 7.85 18.90
CA ALA A 34 -7.92 8.46 17.59
C ALA A 34 -9.40 8.40 17.17
N TRP A 35 -10.10 7.28 17.44
CA TRP A 35 -11.48 7.10 17.05
C TRP A 35 -12.43 8.20 17.57
N PRO A 36 -12.42 8.61 18.85
CA PRO A 36 -13.28 9.69 19.32
C PRO A 36 -13.14 10.99 18.52
N ILE A 37 -11.91 11.34 18.15
CA ILE A 37 -11.60 12.54 17.36
C ILE A 37 -12.11 12.39 15.92
N LEU A 38 -11.88 11.23 15.28
CA LEU A 38 -12.34 10.97 13.92
C LEU A 38 -13.87 10.93 13.84
N LYS A 39 -14.53 10.35 14.85
CA LYS A 39 -15.98 10.29 14.99
C LYS A 39 -16.60 11.70 15.10
N GLU A 40 -16.07 12.52 16.02
CA GLU A 40 -16.49 13.93 16.18
C GLU A 40 -16.35 14.73 14.88
N LYS A 41 -15.22 14.56 14.20
CA LYS A 41 -14.91 15.28 12.94
C LYS A 41 -15.55 14.65 11.72
N LYS A 42 -16.28 13.55 11.86
CA LYS A 42 -16.95 12.78 10.78
C LYS A 42 -15.94 12.41 9.65
N ILE A 43 -14.74 11.98 10.03
CA ILE A 43 -13.70 11.57 9.08
C ILE A 43 -13.83 10.07 8.80
N PRO A 44 -14.18 9.68 7.57
CA PRO A 44 -14.33 8.28 7.22
C PRO A 44 -12.98 7.61 6.92
N PHE A 45 -12.88 6.29 7.15
CA PHE A 45 -11.68 5.51 6.90
C PHE A 45 -11.96 4.02 6.68
N ILE A 46 -10.93 3.28 6.24
CA ILE A 46 -10.92 1.82 6.26
C ILE A 46 -10.11 1.37 7.48
N LEU A 47 -10.67 0.46 8.26
CA LEU A 47 -9.97 -0.25 9.32
C LEU A 47 -9.64 -1.65 8.83
N PHE A 48 -8.37 -1.96 8.61
CA PHE A 48 -7.91 -3.30 8.25
C PHE A 48 -7.65 -4.14 9.50
N VAL A 49 -8.33 -5.29 9.58
CA VAL A 49 -8.37 -6.13 10.79
C VAL A 49 -7.78 -7.50 10.51
N SER A 50 -6.81 -7.90 11.33
CA SER A 50 -6.29 -9.28 11.40
C SER A 50 -7.11 -10.08 12.38
N THR A 51 -7.83 -11.09 11.89
CA THR A 51 -8.90 -11.72 12.67
C THR A 51 -8.41 -12.57 13.85
N ARG A 52 -7.16 -13.01 13.87
CA ARG A 52 -6.55 -13.72 15.02
C ARG A 52 -6.31 -12.79 16.20
N GLU A 53 -5.95 -11.56 15.90
CA GLU A 53 -5.55 -10.60 16.93
C GLU A 53 -6.76 -9.96 17.67
N VAL A 54 -7.95 -10.03 17.07
CA VAL A 54 -9.16 -9.43 17.67
C VAL A 54 -9.45 -10.01 19.05
N GLY A 55 -9.50 -9.12 20.05
CA GLY A 55 -9.74 -9.46 21.45
C GLY A 55 -8.46 -9.91 22.21
N SER A 56 -7.31 -9.93 21.56
CA SER A 56 -6.03 -10.14 22.23
C SER A 56 -5.53 -8.86 22.91
N PHE A 57 -4.48 -8.98 23.71
CA PHE A 57 -3.90 -7.86 24.42
C PHE A 57 -3.48 -6.72 23.46
N ASN A 58 -3.89 -5.49 23.75
CA ASN A 58 -3.68 -4.29 22.94
C ASN A 58 -4.46 -4.22 21.62
N TYR A 59 -5.36 -5.13 21.31
CA TYR A 59 -6.22 -5.07 20.12
C TYR A 59 -7.69 -4.86 20.49
N MET A 60 -8.45 -4.25 19.56
CA MET A 60 -9.89 -4.13 19.69
C MET A 60 -10.57 -5.50 19.76
N ASN A 61 -11.65 -5.60 20.49
CA ASN A 61 -12.56 -6.76 20.43
C ASN A 61 -13.61 -6.55 19.32
N TRP A 62 -14.41 -7.58 19.04
CA TRP A 62 -15.44 -7.51 18.00
C TRP A 62 -16.53 -6.50 18.30
N GLU A 63 -16.88 -6.24 19.54
CA GLU A 63 -17.90 -5.25 19.93
C GLU A 63 -17.43 -3.83 19.54
N GLN A 64 -16.19 -3.51 19.82
CA GLN A 64 -15.57 -2.24 19.44
C GLN A 64 -15.49 -2.09 17.91
N ILE A 65 -15.08 -3.15 17.18
CA ILE A 65 -15.01 -3.14 15.71
C ILE A 65 -16.40 -2.94 15.10
N LEU A 66 -17.42 -3.60 15.65
CA LEU A 66 -18.82 -3.44 15.21
C LEU A 66 -19.34 -2.02 15.49
N GLU A 67 -19.04 -1.42 16.66
CA GLU A 67 -19.38 -0.02 16.93
C GLU A 67 -18.81 0.92 15.84
N LEU A 68 -17.53 0.72 15.46
CA LEU A 68 -16.94 1.52 14.39
C LEU A 68 -17.70 1.33 13.07
N HIS A 69 -18.00 0.09 12.70
CA HIS A 69 -18.70 -0.24 11.46
C HIS A 69 -20.12 0.38 11.42
N GLU A 70 -20.87 0.26 12.52
CA GLU A 70 -22.24 0.76 12.65
C GLU A 70 -22.32 2.30 12.68
N SER A 71 -21.21 2.98 12.97
CA SER A 71 -21.14 4.45 12.90
C SER A 71 -21.41 4.99 11.49
N GLY A 72 -21.33 4.15 10.46
CA GLY A 72 -21.46 4.54 9.06
C GLY A 72 -20.26 5.30 8.49
N LEU A 73 -19.21 5.54 9.28
CA LEU A 73 -17.97 6.20 8.84
C LEU A 73 -16.88 5.21 8.45
N VAL A 74 -16.94 3.97 8.92
CA VAL A 74 -15.85 3.00 8.82
C VAL A 74 -16.26 1.80 7.99
N GLU A 75 -15.43 1.48 6.99
CA GLU A 75 -15.47 0.18 6.32
C GLU A 75 -14.41 -0.73 6.94
N ILE A 76 -14.80 -1.97 7.26
CA ILE A 76 -13.84 -2.94 7.78
C ILE A 76 -13.19 -3.64 6.61
N GLY A 77 -11.86 -3.53 6.51
CA GLY A 77 -11.00 -4.19 5.54
C GLY A 77 -10.38 -5.46 6.13
N ASN A 78 -10.04 -6.41 5.28
CA ASN A 78 -9.39 -7.66 5.69
C ASN A 78 -7.86 -7.48 5.70
N HIS A 79 -7.20 -7.94 6.78
CA HIS A 79 -5.74 -7.88 6.96
C HIS A 79 -5.15 -9.27 7.27
N SER A 80 -5.65 -10.32 6.59
CA SER A 80 -5.36 -11.73 6.84
C SER A 80 -5.99 -12.27 8.15
N HIS A 81 -5.76 -13.55 8.42
CA HIS A 81 -6.10 -14.12 9.72
C HIS A 81 -4.95 -13.98 10.71
N SER A 82 -3.77 -14.46 10.34
CA SER A 82 -2.64 -14.62 11.26
C SER A 82 -1.77 -13.38 11.42
N HIS A 83 -1.77 -12.46 10.46
CA HIS A 83 -0.79 -11.37 10.35
C HIS A 83 0.67 -11.87 10.33
N GLU A 84 0.89 -13.12 9.92
CA GLU A 84 2.24 -13.67 9.75
C GLU A 84 2.88 -13.14 8.45
N TYR A 85 4.15 -13.46 8.24
CA TYR A 85 4.90 -13.07 7.05
C TYR A 85 4.51 -13.95 5.84
N LEU A 86 3.24 -13.84 5.42
CA LEU A 86 2.61 -14.71 4.43
C LEU A 86 3.26 -14.70 3.05
N VAL A 87 4.00 -13.66 2.71
CA VAL A 87 4.60 -13.51 1.37
C VAL A 87 5.65 -14.59 1.06
N ASP A 88 6.30 -15.16 2.09
CA ASP A 88 7.27 -16.26 1.98
C ASP A 88 6.63 -17.66 2.05
N GLU A 89 5.34 -17.70 2.34
CA GLU A 89 4.62 -18.96 2.49
C GLU A 89 4.18 -19.54 1.14
N ASN A 90 3.97 -20.85 1.10
CA ASN A 90 3.44 -21.48 -0.09
C ASN A 90 1.97 -21.04 -0.36
N PRO A 91 1.52 -21.09 -1.62
CA PRO A 91 0.19 -20.59 -2.01
C PRO A 91 -0.98 -21.21 -1.24
N LYS A 92 -0.84 -22.48 -0.81
CA LYS A 92 -1.88 -23.17 -0.05
C LYS A 92 -2.02 -22.61 1.37
N ILE A 93 -0.90 -22.29 2.02
CA ILE A 93 -0.89 -21.67 3.36
C ILE A 93 -1.48 -20.28 3.28
N ILE A 94 -1.03 -19.45 2.33
CA ILE A 94 -1.59 -18.10 2.09
C ILE A 94 -3.11 -18.19 1.90
N LYS A 95 -3.57 -19.06 0.98
CA LYS A 95 -4.99 -19.21 0.67
C LYS A 95 -5.81 -19.65 1.87
N ASN A 96 -5.31 -20.59 2.67
CA ASN A 96 -6.01 -21.08 3.86
C ASN A 96 -6.12 -20.02 4.94
N ASP A 97 -5.07 -19.22 5.16
CA ASP A 97 -5.07 -18.12 6.11
C ASP A 97 -6.16 -17.07 5.73
N ILE A 98 -6.17 -16.67 4.47
CA ILE A 98 -7.15 -15.69 3.98
C ILE A 98 -8.58 -16.25 4.01
N LEU A 99 -8.80 -17.52 3.64
CA LEU A 99 -10.11 -18.16 3.74
C LEU A 99 -10.63 -18.21 5.17
N ARG A 100 -9.74 -18.44 6.15
CA ARG A 100 -10.11 -18.40 7.56
C ARG A 100 -10.56 -17.03 7.99
N SER A 101 -9.87 -15.99 7.59
CA SER A 101 -10.27 -14.62 7.86
C SER A 101 -11.60 -14.27 7.19
N ILE A 102 -11.82 -14.65 5.94
CA ILE A 102 -13.09 -14.45 5.21
C ILE A 102 -14.26 -15.12 5.95
N LYS A 103 -14.06 -16.35 6.44
CA LYS A 103 -15.08 -17.07 7.23
C LYS A 103 -15.48 -16.25 8.47
N ILE A 104 -14.50 -15.77 9.23
CA ILE A 104 -14.74 -14.97 10.44
C ILE A 104 -15.45 -13.65 10.09
N PHE A 105 -15.05 -12.97 9.01
CA PHE A 105 -15.73 -11.76 8.54
C PHE A 105 -17.20 -12.02 8.20
N ASN A 106 -17.51 -13.12 7.50
CA ASN A 106 -18.88 -13.52 7.21
C ASN A 106 -19.69 -13.79 8.47
N GLU A 107 -19.10 -14.45 9.48
CA GLU A 107 -19.75 -14.74 10.77
C GLU A 107 -20.00 -13.48 11.59
N LYS A 108 -19.07 -12.52 11.60
CA LYS A 108 -19.12 -11.34 12.46
C LYS A 108 -19.79 -10.12 11.81
N LEU A 109 -19.60 -9.93 10.51
CA LEU A 109 -20.05 -8.77 9.75
C LEU A 109 -21.11 -9.10 8.70
N GLY A 110 -21.49 -10.38 8.55
CA GLY A 110 -22.46 -10.85 7.55
C GLY A 110 -21.95 -10.87 6.12
N LYS A 111 -20.74 -10.43 5.88
CA LYS A 111 -20.09 -10.40 4.54
C LYS A 111 -18.59 -10.31 4.66
N ASN A 112 -17.87 -10.73 3.60
CA ASN A 112 -16.46 -10.39 3.46
C ASN A 112 -16.28 -8.94 3.02
N SER A 113 -15.08 -8.39 3.27
CA SER A 113 -14.68 -7.08 2.75
C SER A 113 -14.27 -7.16 1.28
N ILE A 114 -14.50 -6.08 0.53
CA ILE A 114 -13.92 -5.89 -0.80
C ILE A 114 -12.49 -5.33 -0.74
N PHE A 115 -12.06 -4.87 0.43
CA PHE A 115 -10.74 -4.28 0.67
C PHE A 115 -9.83 -5.25 1.40
N PHE A 116 -8.61 -5.38 0.92
CA PHE A 116 -7.53 -6.13 1.55
C PHE A 116 -6.31 -5.24 1.79
N SER A 117 -5.60 -5.43 2.88
CA SER A 117 -4.26 -4.88 3.10
C SER A 117 -3.28 -6.02 3.32
N TYR A 118 -2.19 -6.05 2.56
CA TYR A 118 -1.16 -7.06 2.76
C TYR A 118 -0.47 -6.86 4.12
N PRO A 119 -0.30 -7.92 4.95
CA PRO A 119 0.55 -7.84 6.13
C PRO A 119 1.92 -7.27 5.77
N PHE A 120 2.42 -6.33 6.58
CA PHE A 120 3.65 -5.57 6.33
C PHE A 120 3.67 -4.77 5.01
N GLY A 121 2.57 -4.78 4.25
CA GLY A 121 2.45 -4.18 2.92
C GLY A 121 3.18 -4.94 1.82
N GLU A 122 3.45 -6.23 2.01
CA GLU A 122 4.31 -7.06 1.19
C GLU A 122 3.51 -8.10 0.41
N TYR A 123 3.84 -8.20 -0.88
CA TYR A 123 3.13 -9.07 -1.81
C TYR A 123 4.05 -9.57 -2.93
N SER A 124 3.69 -10.73 -3.48
CA SER A 124 4.22 -11.33 -4.69
C SER A 124 3.14 -11.38 -5.78
N LEU A 125 3.48 -11.71 -6.99
CA LEU A 125 2.50 -11.96 -8.06
C LEU A 125 1.54 -13.10 -7.67
N GLU A 126 2.03 -14.14 -7.03
CA GLU A 126 1.20 -15.27 -6.60
C GLU A 126 0.25 -14.86 -5.47
N PHE A 127 0.72 -14.08 -4.49
CA PHE A 127 -0.16 -13.57 -3.42
C PHE A 127 -1.24 -12.64 -3.99
N LYS A 128 -0.89 -11.72 -4.91
CA LYS A 128 -1.87 -10.88 -5.62
C LYS A 128 -2.95 -11.72 -6.32
N LYS A 129 -2.53 -12.77 -7.03
CA LYS A 129 -3.44 -13.68 -7.72
C LYS A 129 -4.41 -14.35 -6.76
N ILE A 130 -3.93 -14.86 -5.62
CA ILE A 130 -4.77 -15.46 -4.58
C ILE A 130 -5.80 -14.45 -4.06
N ILE A 131 -5.40 -13.23 -3.72
CA ILE A 131 -6.31 -12.17 -3.23
C ILE A 131 -7.40 -11.86 -4.26
N LYS A 132 -7.03 -11.76 -5.53
CA LYS A 132 -7.97 -11.55 -6.63
C LYS A 132 -8.95 -12.71 -6.78
N GLU A 133 -8.47 -13.96 -6.77
CA GLU A 133 -9.30 -15.16 -6.86
C GLU A 133 -10.27 -15.31 -5.68
N LEU A 134 -9.92 -14.83 -4.51
CA LEU A 134 -10.76 -14.85 -3.31
C LEU A 134 -11.79 -13.71 -3.26
N GLY A 135 -11.89 -12.90 -4.32
CA GLY A 135 -12.96 -11.94 -4.52
C GLY A 135 -12.75 -10.57 -3.86
N PHE A 136 -11.51 -10.20 -3.56
CA PHE A 136 -11.21 -8.82 -3.15
C PHE A 136 -11.10 -7.93 -4.38
N ASP A 137 -11.76 -6.77 -4.35
CA ASP A 137 -11.73 -5.79 -5.44
C ASP A 137 -10.48 -4.90 -5.39
N TYR A 138 -9.95 -4.67 -4.18
CA TYR A 138 -8.83 -3.74 -3.95
C TYR A 138 -7.87 -4.30 -2.91
N ALA A 139 -6.55 -4.22 -3.18
CA ALA A 139 -5.54 -4.57 -2.19
C ALA A 139 -4.46 -3.48 -2.09
N PHE A 140 -4.02 -3.23 -0.86
CA PHE A 140 -3.11 -2.15 -0.51
C PHE A 140 -1.77 -2.70 -0.01
N GLY A 141 -0.69 -2.20 -0.65
CA GLY A 141 0.67 -2.34 -0.11
C GLY A 141 1.03 -1.19 0.83
N GLN A 142 2.32 -1.08 1.17
CA GLN A 142 2.87 0.05 1.94
C GLN A 142 3.97 0.81 1.17
N HIS A 143 4.14 0.53 -0.12
CA HIS A 143 5.00 1.36 -0.97
C HIS A 143 4.39 2.75 -1.15
N SER A 144 5.25 3.78 -1.05
CA SER A 144 4.79 5.17 -1.07
C SER A 144 4.34 5.60 -2.46
N GLY A 145 3.15 6.18 -2.58
CA GLY A 145 2.65 6.66 -3.86
C GLY A 145 1.23 7.20 -3.80
N VAL A 146 0.81 7.76 -4.92
CA VAL A 146 -0.54 8.31 -5.11
C VAL A 146 -1.32 7.40 -6.04
N ILE A 147 -2.54 7.09 -5.66
CA ILE A 147 -3.47 6.27 -6.43
C ILE A 147 -4.04 7.09 -7.58
N ASP A 148 -4.01 6.54 -8.78
CA ASP A 148 -4.73 7.03 -9.97
C ASP A 148 -5.22 5.84 -10.82
N GLU A 149 -5.90 6.10 -11.89
CA GLU A 149 -6.50 5.11 -12.79
C GLU A 149 -5.48 4.21 -13.53
N THR A 150 -4.19 4.45 -13.37
CA THR A 150 -3.14 3.61 -13.97
C THR A 150 -2.62 2.53 -13.04
N LYS A 151 -3.03 2.55 -11.77
CA LYS A 151 -2.55 1.61 -10.76
C LYS A 151 -3.27 0.27 -10.85
N ASP A 152 -2.52 -0.78 -10.61
CA ASP A 152 -3.10 -2.11 -10.39
C ASP A 152 -3.93 -2.09 -9.10
N LEU A 153 -5.18 -2.54 -9.19
CA LEU A 153 -6.13 -2.52 -8.07
C LEU A 153 -5.71 -3.43 -6.91
N TRP A 154 -4.83 -4.39 -7.16
CA TRP A 154 -4.31 -5.33 -6.17
C TRP A 154 -2.89 -5.01 -5.68
N GLU A 155 -2.36 -3.80 -6.01
CA GLU A 155 -1.10 -3.29 -5.47
C GLU A 155 -1.16 -1.76 -5.26
N LEU A 156 -2.23 -1.29 -4.61
CA LEU A 156 -2.44 0.14 -4.41
C LEU A 156 -1.43 0.71 -3.41
N PRO A 157 -0.76 1.82 -3.77
CA PRO A 157 0.21 2.46 -2.89
C PRO A 157 -0.46 3.22 -1.75
N ARG A 158 0.29 3.38 -0.65
CA ARG A 158 -0.10 4.23 0.49
C ARG A 158 1.10 5.00 1.02
N PHE A 159 0.87 6.15 1.62
CA PHE A 159 1.91 6.83 2.40
C PHE A 159 1.81 6.42 3.87
N PRO A 160 2.75 5.62 4.41
CA PRO A 160 2.72 5.25 5.82
C PRO A 160 2.93 6.48 6.71
N ILE A 161 2.10 6.55 7.76
CA ILE A 161 2.15 7.57 8.82
C ILE A 161 2.30 6.82 10.14
N ASN A 162 3.38 7.07 10.84
CA ASN A 162 3.69 6.51 12.16
C ASN A 162 4.52 7.53 12.96
N GLU A 163 5.01 7.20 14.13
CA GLU A 163 5.78 8.10 14.98
C GLU A 163 6.98 8.73 14.26
N LYS A 164 7.69 7.95 13.45
CA LYS A 164 8.85 8.41 12.68
C LYS A 164 8.46 9.27 11.47
N TYR A 165 7.30 9.02 10.89
CA TYR A 165 6.85 9.62 9.62
C TYR A 165 5.55 10.43 9.76
N GLY A 166 5.13 10.77 10.99
CA GLY A 166 3.90 11.49 11.32
C GLY A 166 4.02 13.02 11.39
N GLU A 167 5.16 13.60 11.05
CA GLU A 167 5.35 15.05 11.11
C GLU A 167 4.33 15.81 10.23
N LEU A 168 3.75 16.87 10.80
CA LEU A 168 2.74 17.69 10.11
C LEU A 168 3.25 18.29 8.78
N LYS A 169 4.54 18.67 8.72
CA LYS A 169 5.15 19.19 7.49
C LYS A 169 5.15 18.14 6.39
N ARG A 170 5.54 16.90 6.73
CA ARG A 170 5.49 15.77 5.81
C ARG A 170 4.06 15.48 5.37
N PHE A 171 3.11 15.39 6.30
CA PHE A 171 1.69 15.17 5.99
C PHE A 171 1.15 16.22 5.00
N LYS A 172 1.41 17.51 5.24
CA LYS A 172 1.02 18.59 4.32
C LYS A 172 1.62 18.45 2.92
N THR A 173 2.79 17.85 2.78
CA THR A 173 3.41 17.54 1.48
C THR A 173 2.70 16.37 0.82
N LEU A 174 2.49 15.27 1.56
CA LEU A 174 1.89 14.05 1.04
C LEU A 174 0.48 14.25 0.48
N ILE A 175 -0.38 14.99 1.20
CA ILE A 175 -1.76 15.28 0.74
C ILE A 175 -1.81 16.17 -0.51
N LYS A 176 -0.68 16.76 -0.91
CA LYS A 176 -0.55 17.58 -2.12
C LYS A 176 0.22 16.86 -3.24
N THR A 177 0.72 15.67 -2.99
CA THR A 177 1.52 14.92 -3.94
C THR A 177 0.68 14.43 -5.12
N LEU A 178 1.28 14.41 -6.30
CA LEU A 178 0.70 13.98 -7.56
C LEU A 178 1.19 12.57 -7.92
N PRO A 179 0.40 11.78 -8.65
CA PRO A 179 0.82 10.47 -9.13
C PRO A 179 1.82 10.59 -10.29
N PHE A 180 2.67 9.59 -10.44
CA PHE A 180 3.26 9.24 -11.71
C PHE A 180 2.33 8.26 -12.44
N LYS A 181 1.95 8.56 -13.67
CA LYS A 181 1.18 7.65 -14.51
C LYS A 181 2.13 6.75 -15.25
N TYR A 182 1.99 5.45 -15.04
CA TYR A 182 2.79 4.44 -15.71
C TYR A 182 1.93 3.29 -16.20
N GLU A 183 2.42 2.58 -17.21
CA GLU A 183 1.78 1.39 -17.73
C GLU A 183 2.19 0.15 -16.93
N LYS A 184 3.51 0.01 -16.69
CA LYS A 184 4.08 -1.09 -15.92
C LYS A 184 5.42 -0.71 -15.29
N ILE A 185 5.83 -1.51 -14.33
CA ILE A 185 7.16 -1.48 -13.70
C ILE A 185 7.70 -2.90 -13.76
N THR A 186 8.94 -3.07 -14.22
CA THR A 186 9.62 -4.36 -14.21
C THR A 186 10.77 -4.37 -13.21
N PRO A 187 11.07 -5.53 -12.59
CA PRO A 187 10.31 -6.78 -12.65
C PRO A 187 8.89 -6.61 -12.09
N GLU A 188 7.91 -7.31 -12.69
CA GLU A 188 6.51 -7.25 -12.23
C GLU A 188 6.32 -7.92 -10.88
N ASP A 189 7.07 -9.00 -10.63
CA ASP A 189 7.07 -9.61 -9.32
C ASP A 189 7.88 -8.76 -8.34
N ARG A 190 7.27 -8.47 -7.20
CA ARG A 190 7.93 -7.76 -6.10
C ARG A 190 8.67 -8.70 -5.15
N TYR A 191 8.55 -10.01 -5.35
CA TYR A 191 9.30 -11.03 -4.61
C TYR A 191 10.58 -11.38 -5.36
N LEU A 192 11.73 -11.00 -4.82
CA LEU A 192 13.03 -11.19 -5.42
C LEU A 192 13.76 -12.39 -4.82
N LEU A 193 14.09 -13.36 -5.67
CA LEU A 193 15.03 -14.39 -5.30
C LEU A 193 16.44 -13.79 -5.15
N GLN A 194 17.28 -14.41 -4.34
CA GLN A 194 18.67 -13.97 -4.10
C GLN A 194 19.49 -13.86 -5.40
N SER A 195 19.20 -14.71 -6.40
CA SER A 195 19.81 -14.66 -7.73
C SER A 195 19.44 -13.41 -8.55
N ASN A 196 18.30 -12.80 -8.26
CA ASN A 196 17.75 -11.64 -8.98
C ASN A 196 17.90 -10.33 -8.17
N ASN A 197 18.68 -10.36 -7.09
CA ASN A 197 18.99 -9.22 -6.25
C ASN A 197 20.45 -8.79 -6.47
N PRO A 198 20.73 -7.56 -6.96
CA PRO A 198 19.77 -6.46 -7.17
C PRO A 198 18.96 -6.59 -8.47
N PRO A 199 17.73 -6.08 -8.52
CA PRO A 199 16.91 -6.08 -9.72
C PRO A 199 17.33 -5.00 -10.71
N ASN A 200 17.12 -5.28 -12.00
CA ASN A 200 17.12 -4.22 -13.02
C ASN A 200 15.70 -3.66 -13.15
N VAL A 201 15.49 -2.43 -12.72
CA VAL A 201 14.17 -1.83 -12.65
C VAL A 201 13.92 -0.92 -13.83
N LYS A 202 12.77 -1.12 -14.52
CA LYS A 202 12.32 -0.19 -15.56
C LYS A 202 10.90 0.29 -15.25
N ILE A 203 10.67 1.58 -15.46
CA ILE A 203 9.36 2.22 -15.33
C ILE A 203 8.94 2.68 -16.72
N PHE A 204 7.77 2.23 -17.18
CA PHE A 204 7.15 2.59 -18.46
C PHE A 204 6.08 3.65 -18.19
N PHE A 205 6.41 4.92 -18.38
CA PHE A 205 5.46 6.01 -18.15
C PHE A 205 4.44 6.12 -19.28
N LYS A 206 3.19 6.43 -18.94
CA LYS A 206 2.09 6.61 -19.91
C LYS A 206 2.07 7.98 -20.55
N ASP A 207 2.33 8.98 -19.75
CA ASP A 207 2.22 10.38 -20.18
C ASP A 207 3.61 10.95 -20.43
N ASN A 208 3.71 11.82 -21.43
CA ASN A 208 4.86 12.68 -21.61
C ASN A 208 4.84 13.73 -20.49
N ILE A 209 5.47 13.41 -19.35
CA ILE A 209 5.53 14.29 -18.20
C ILE A 209 6.55 15.38 -18.49
N ASN A 210 6.10 16.63 -18.58
CA ASN A 210 7.01 17.76 -18.65
C ASN A 210 8.06 17.65 -17.54
N TYR A 211 9.34 17.77 -17.92
CA TYR A 211 10.48 17.66 -17.00
C TYR A 211 10.75 16.27 -16.43
N LEU A 212 10.22 15.20 -17.01
CA LEU A 212 10.49 13.83 -16.55
C LEU A 212 11.99 13.56 -16.37
N LYS A 213 12.83 14.18 -17.21
CA LYS A 213 14.32 14.11 -17.10
C LYS A 213 14.87 14.69 -15.78
N GLN A 214 14.08 15.43 -15.01
CA GLN A 214 14.45 15.95 -13.69
C GLN A 214 14.06 15.00 -12.54
N ILE A 215 13.53 13.81 -12.86
CA ILE A 215 13.22 12.79 -11.86
C ILE A 215 14.48 12.40 -11.09
N ASN A 216 14.32 12.19 -9.79
CA ASN A 216 15.36 11.64 -8.95
C ASN A 216 14.82 10.39 -8.28
N CYS A 217 15.63 9.33 -8.30
CA CYS A 217 15.32 8.09 -7.61
C CYS A 217 16.38 7.81 -6.53
N PHE A 218 15.93 7.25 -5.42
CA PHE A 218 16.77 6.83 -4.30
C PHE A 218 16.41 5.39 -3.96
N SER A 219 17.40 4.57 -3.64
CA SER A 219 17.25 3.18 -3.22
C SER A 219 17.93 2.93 -1.89
N ASN A 220 17.42 1.98 -1.09
CA ASN A 220 18.04 1.60 0.19
C ASN A 220 18.99 0.40 0.03
N GLU A 221 19.94 0.52 -0.86
CA GLU A 221 20.98 -0.48 -1.12
C GLU A 221 21.91 -0.65 0.08
N ASP A 222 22.27 -1.88 0.41
CA ASP A 222 23.16 -2.19 1.54
C ASP A 222 22.70 -1.48 2.85
N ASN A 223 21.39 -1.46 3.08
CA ASN A 223 20.73 -0.75 4.20
C ASN A 223 21.02 0.77 4.26
N LYS A 224 21.50 1.38 3.17
CA LYS A 224 21.78 2.81 3.09
C LYS A 224 21.01 3.44 1.94
N TRP A 225 20.32 4.55 2.23
CA TRP A 225 19.70 5.34 1.18
C TRP A 225 20.74 6.07 0.36
N ARG A 226 20.73 5.85 -0.95
CA ARG A 226 21.61 6.52 -1.90
C ARG A 226 20.85 6.92 -3.16
N LYS A 227 21.34 7.93 -3.86
CA LYS A 227 20.81 8.31 -5.16
C LYS A 227 21.11 7.21 -6.16
N SER A 228 20.08 6.71 -6.83
CA SER A 228 20.19 5.66 -7.82
C SER A 228 20.74 6.20 -9.16
N ASN A 229 21.51 5.38 -9.89
CA ASN A 229 21.86 5.65 -11.26
C ASN A 229 20.64 5.41 -12.15
N ILE A 230 20.22 6.45 -12.86
CA ILE A 230 19.07 6.40 -13.75
C ILE A 230 19.45 6.79 -15.17
N SER A 231 18.82 6.14 -16.16
CA SER A 231 18.96 6.48 -17.57
C SER A 231 17.62 6.33 -18.28
N PHE A 232 17.37 7.15 -19.28
CA PHE A 232 16.24 6.96 -20.17
C PHE A 232 16.70 6.11 -21.34
N VAL A 233 16.13 4.90 -21.48
CA VAL A 233 16.39 4.00 -22.62
C VAL A 233 15.52 4.38 -23.82
N GLU A 234 14.36 4.97 -23.54
CA GLU A 234 13.45 5.62 -24.48
C GLU A 234 12.86 6.87 -23.82
N GLU A 235 12.12 7.68 -24.56
CA GLU A 235 11.59 8.97 -24.08
C GLU A 235 10.73 8.83 -22.81
N ASN A 236 10.01 7.70 -22.70
CA ASN A 236 9.09 7.39 -21.61
C ASN A 236 9.48 6.16 -20.78
N ILE A 237 10.67 5.57 -21.00
CA ILE A 237 11.17 4.40 -20.28
C ILE A 237 12.39 4.78 -19.44
N LEU A 238 12.19 4.81 -18.13
CA LEU A 238 13.25 5.04 -17.15
C LEU A 238 13.82 3.70 -16.68
N GLU A 239 15.12 3.51 -16.84
CA GLU A 239 15.87 2.43 -16.23
C GLU A 239 16.55 2.93 -14.95
N ILE A 240 16.41 2.15 -13.86
CA ILE A 240 17.04 2.41 -12.56
C ILE A 240 18.01 1.27 -12.30
N LYS A 241 19.30 1.59 -12.28
CA LYS A 241 20.38 0.63 -11.99
C LYS A 241 20.68 0.65 -10.49
N ILE A 242 20.47 -0.49 -9.87
CA ILE A 242 20.81 -0.74 -8.47
C ILE A 242 22.23 -1.30 -8.44
N SER A 243 23.12 -0.66 -7.70
CA SER A 243 24.54 -1.02 -7.68
C SER A 243 24.85 -2.11 -6.68
N GLU A 244 24.18 -2.09 -5.52
CA GLU A 244 24.41 -3.03 -4.43
C GLU A 244 23.11 -3.80 -4.12
N LYS A 245 23.27 -4.99 -3.55
CA LYS A 245 22.10 -5.79 -3.13
C LYS A 245 21.26 -5.07 -2.08
N PHE A 246 19.97 -5.33 -2.12
CA PHE A 246 19.13 -5.09 -0.98
C PHE A 246 19.45 -6.12 0.10
N ILE A 247 19.66 -5.67 1.33
CA ILE A 247 19.98 -6.51 2.49
C ILE A 247 18.80 -6.51 3.46
N GLY A 248 18.51 -7.67 4.05
CA GLY A 248 17.36 -7.89 4.90
C GLY A 248 16.11 -8.25 4.10
N GLU A 249 14.95 -8.06 4.69
CA GLU A 249 13.66 -8.50 4.14
C GLU A 249 13.17 -7.64 2.96
N ARG A 250 13.66 -6.38 2.82
CA ARG A 250 13.04 -5.38 1.93
C ARG A 250 14.03 -4.57 1.14
N GLY A 251 13.74 -4.45 -0.16
CA GLY A 251 14.33 -3.45 -1.05
C GLY A 251 13.34 -2.33 -1.36
N ARG A 252 13.74 -1.07 -1.23
CA ARG A 252 12.87 0.08 -1.53
C ARG A 252 13.54 1.06 -2.47
N ILE A 253 12.73 1.55 -3.42
CA ILE A 253 13.10 2.63 -4.33
C ILE A 253 12.04 3.71 -4.19
N ASN A 254 12.45 4.97 -4.10
CA ASN A 254 11.56 6.11 -4.14
C ASN A 254 12.00 7.07 -5.24
N CYS A 255 11.13 7.31 -6.20
CA CYS A 255 11.31 8.30 -7.25
C CYS A 255 10.43 9.52 -7.00
N SER A 256 10.98 10.70 -7.20
CA SER A 256 10.26 11.96 -7.03
C SER A 256 10.65 12.98 -8.10
N LEU A 257 9.70 13.85 -8.40
CA LEU A 257 9.85 14.96 -9.33
C LEU A 257 9.11 16.18 -8.76
N ARG A 258 9.73 17.34 -8.80
CA ARG A 258 9.08 18.59 -8.42
C ARG A 258 8.55 19.31 -9.66
N GLU A 259 7.24 19.51 -9.71
CA GLU A 259 6.58 20.28 -10.76
C GLU A 259 6.88 21.79 -10.64
N LYS A 260 6.74 22.52 -11.73
CA LYS A 260 6.93 23.99 -11.75
C LYS A 260 6.07 24.74 -10.71
N GLU A 261 4.86 24.23 -10.49
CA GLU A 261 3.91 24.80 -9.52
C GLU A 261 4.25 24.45 -8.06
N GLY A 262 5.38 23.75 -7.83
CA GLY A 262 5.86 23.40 -6.49
C GLY A 262 5.28 22.13 -5.90
N PHE A 263 4.43 21.41 -6.62
CA PHE A 263 3.93 20.11 -6.21
C PHE A 263 4.96 19.01 -6.46
N TRP A 264 4.93 17.97 -5.64
CA TRP A 264 5.74 16.77 -5.83
C TRP A 264 4.94 15.69 -6.53
N ARG A 265 5.58 14.97 -7.45
CA ARG A 265 5.17 13.62 -7.86
C ARG A 265 5.95 12.61 -7.05
N TRP A 266 5.31 11.49 -6.71
CA TRP A 266 5.96 10.44 -5.94
C TRP A 266 5.56 9.06 -6.42
N LEU A 267 6.56 8.19 -6.54
CA LEU A 267 6.42 6.77 -6.85
C LEU A 267 7.39 5.98 -5.98
N GLY A 268 6.86 5.11 -5.13
CA GLY A 268 7.61 4.13 -4.37
C GLY A 268 7.48 2.74 -5.01
N ILE A 269 8.54 1.97 -4.93
CA ILE A 269 8.58 0.55 -5.27
C ILE A 269 9.14 -0.17 -4.06
N GLN A 270 8.49 -1.25 -3.64
CA GLN A 270 8.97 -2.10 -2.57
C GLN A 270 9.13 -3.51 -3.11
N PHE A 271 10.28 -4.10 -2.86
CA PHE A 271 10.58 -5.50 -3.11
C PHE A 271 10.65 -6.24 -1.79
N VAL A 272 10.23 -7.48 -1.81
CA VAL A 272 10.46 -8.48 -0.77
C VAL A 272 11.66 -9.30 -1.19
N ILE A 273 12.57 -9.56 -0.28
CA ILE A 273 13.76 -10.36 -0.56
C ILE A 273 13.54 -11.74 0.03
N ALA A 274 13.52 -12.75 -0.82
CA ALA A 274 13.35 -14.14 -0.39
C ALA A 274 14.42 -14.53 0.66
N GLU A 275 14.00 -15.19 1.71
CA GLU A 275 14.94 -15.64 2.76
C GLU A 275 15.90 -16.72 2.26
N LYS A 276 15.55 -17.46 1.17
CA LYS A 276 16.34 -18.59 0.63
C LYS A 276 16.51 -18.51 -0.88
#